data_71a484fcd42e77cd80b3696c722f6cfa
#
_entry.id   71a484fcd42e77cd80b3696c722f6cfa
#
_cell.length_a   1.000
_cell.length_b   1.000
_cell.length_c   1.000
_cell.angle_alpha   90.00
_cell.angle_beta   90.00
_cell.angle_gamma   90.00
#
_symmetry.space_group_name_H-M   'P 1'
#
loop_
_entity.id
_entity.type
_entity.pdbx_description
1 polymer ?
#
loop_
_entity_poly.entity_id
_entity_poly.type
_entity_poly.pdbx_seq_one_letter_code
_entity_poly.pdbx_strand_id
1 'polypeptide(L)'
;MENTESNIKYLKDEPIKKAIAHLSIPMMIGMSAGTIYNVINAYFIGLMNDTAMISAITLGLPIFTVLMAFGNMFGVGGGTFITRLVAKNEDEKAKKVAGYTFYASIISGILLGIIAFLSIGPIVKLLGADANTLSYTTQYSTTLFTGGFSIILNFALEQIVRSEGASKESMYGMFISVIISTILDVLFILILNMHVYGAALSIILANIASSIYYIWYLETKSENLKGFLHFFKLSLKDQTEIYKIGVSELIQSAFLIVTTLLLNNFSIQHGEGVVASFGIALRIVQIPEF
;
A
#
# COMPACT_ATOMS: atom_id res chain seq x y z
N MET A 1 -20.30 16.65 11.57
CA MET A 1 -20.00 16.81 13.01
C MET A 1 -20.30 15.55 13.83
N GLU A 2 -21.35 14.80 13.53
CA GLU A 2 -21.78 13.63 14.32
C GLU A 2 -20.85 12.39 14.26
N ASN A 3 -20.00 12.26 13.24
CA ASN A 3 -19.15 11.07 13.04
C ASN A 3 -17.82 11.07 13.81
N THR A 4 -17.23 12.21 14.12
CA THR A 4 -15.86 12.28 14.68
C THR A 4 -15.86 12.11 16.20
N GLU A 5 -16.80 12.76 16.90
CA GLU A 5 -17.03 12.50 18.34
C GLU A 5 -17.36 11.03 18.60
N SER A 6 -18.06 10.38 17.65
CA SER A 6 -18.37 8.96 17.69
C SER A 6 -17.11 8.08 17.68
N ASN A 7 -16.10 8.38 16.83
CA ASN A 7 -14.90 7.52 16.67
C ASN A 7 -14.01 7.51 17.91
N ILE A 8 -13.80 8.68 18.54
CA ILE A 8 -13.02 8.80 19.78
C ILE A 8 -13.72 8.08 20.94
N LYS A 9 -15.05 8.16 21.01
CA LYS A 9 -15.85 7.46 22.00
C LYS A 9 -15.63 5.94 21.95
N TYR A 10 -15.54 5.37 20.74
CA TYR A 10 -15.24 3.94 20.57
C TYR A 10 -13.82 3.56 21.05
N LEU A 11 -12.85 4.45 20.96
CA LEU A 11 -11.49 4.20 21.44
C LEU A 11 -11.35 4.34 22.97
N LYS A 12 -12.17 5.18 23.62
CA LYS A 12 -12.01 5.54 25.05
C LYS A 12 -13.05 4.91 25.97
N ASP A 13 -14.33 4.92 25.57
CA ASP A 13 -15.46 4.72 26.50
C ASP A 13 -16.29 3.47 26.23
N GLU A 14 -16.24 2.90 25.03
CA GLU A 14 -17.08 1.75 24.66
C GLU A 14 -16.47 0.41 25.11
N PRO A 15 -17.30 -0.63 25.36
CA PRO A 15 -16.81 -1.97 25.66
C PRO A 15 -15.90 -2.50 24.56
N ILE A 16 -14.80 -3.15 24.94
CA ILE A 16 -13.73 -3.64 24.02
C ILE A 16 -14.28 -4.39 22.82
N LYS A 17 -15.26 -5.29 23.03
CA LYS A 17 -15.88 -6.07 21.93
C LYS A 17 -16.55 -5.18 20.87
N LYS A 18 -17.24 -4.10 21.32
CA LYS A 18 -17.95 -3.18 20.43
C LYS A 18 -16.95 -2.26 19.70
N ALA A 19 -15.90 -1.82 20.41
CA ALA A 19 -14.81 -1.04 19.82
C ALA A 19 -14.08 -1.86 18.72
N ILE A 20 -13.72 -3.11 19.01
CA ILE A 20 -13.09 -4.01 18.03
C ILE A 20 -14.01 -4.18 16.81
N ALA A 21 -15.28 -4.51 16.98
CA ALA A 21 -16.19 -4.70 15.86
C ALA A 21 -16.34 -3.43 15.01
N HIS A 22 -16.44 -2.24 15.64
CA HIS A 22 -16.56 -0.97 14.94
C HIS A 22 -15.33 -0.63 14.10
N LEU A 23 -14.15 -0.98 14.57
CA LEU A 23 -12.89 -0.74 13.87
C LEU A 23 -12.60 -1.83 12.81
N SER A 24 -12.83 -3.10 13.14
CA SER A 24 -12.42 -4.23 12.30
C SER A 24 -13.36 -4.46 11.11
N ILE A 25 -14.69 -4.33 11.29
CA ILE A 25 -15.64 -4.62 10.21
C ILE A 25 -15.41 -3.74 8.97
N PRO A 26 -15.30 -2.41 9.07
CA PRO A 26 -14.99 -1.59 7.90
C PRO A 26 -13.66 -1.96 7.25
N MET A 27 -12.63 -2.29 8.06
CA MET A 27 -11.33 -2.71 7.54
C MET A 27 -11.43 -4.01 6.74
N MET A 28 -12.10 -5.04 7.29
CA MET A 28 -12.31 -6.30 6.59
C MET A 28 -13.03 -6.09 5.25
N ILE A 29 -14.04 -5.22 5.21
CA ILE A 29 -14.75 -4.87 3.97
C ILE A 29 -13.82 -4.18 2.97
N GLY A 30 -13.01 -3.21 3.42
CA GLY A 30 -12.04 -2.51 2.56
C GLY A 30 -10.98 -3.46 1.99
N MET A 31 -10.39 -4.31 2.83
CA MET A 31 -9.40 -5.30 2.42
C MET A 31 -9.99 -6.35 1.45
N SER A 32 -11.23 -6.79 1.69
CA SER A 32 -11.95 -7.68 0.78
C SER A 32 -12.14 -7.04 -0.60
N ALA A 33 -12.43 -5.74 -0.67
CA ALA A 33 -12.50 -5.02 -1.94
C ALA A 33 -11.15 -5.00 -2.67
N GLY A 34 -10.05 -4.82 -1.96
CA GLY A 34 -8.69 -4.95 -2.51
C GLY A 34 -8.41 -6.35 -3.09
N THR A 35 -8.85 -7.40 -2.39
CA THR A 35 -8.71 -8.79 -2.88
C THR A 35 -9.53 -9.01 -4.14
N ILE A 36 -10.77 -8.52 -4.18
CA ILE A 36 -11.62 -8.58 -5.38
C ILE A 36 -10.95 -7.82 -6.54
N TYR A 37 -10.40 -6.64 -6.29
CA TYR A 37 -9.64 -5.89 -7.29
C TYR A 37 -8.47 -6.69 -7.86
N ASN A 38 -7.70 -7.41 -7.03
CA ASN A 38 -6.60 -8.24 -7.53
C ASN A 38 -7.07 -9.30 -8.54
N VAL A 39 -8.26 -9.87 -8.35
CA VAL A 39 -8.87 -10.82 -9.31
C VAL A 39 -9.30 -10.10 -10.59
N ILE A 40 -9.92 -8.93 -10.47
CA ILE A 40 -10.35 -8.10 -11.63
C ILE A 40 -9.13 -7.64 -12.41
N ASN A 41 -8.09 -7.17 -11.76
CA ASN A 41 -6.85 -6.74 -12.39
C ASN A 41 -6.16 -7.90 -13.14
N ALA A 42 -6.11 -9.10 -12.52
CA ALA A 42 -5.59 -10.28 -13.19
C ALA A 42 -6.39 -10.65 -14.47
N TYR A 43 -7.71 -10.44 -14.47
CA TYR A 43 -8.55 -10.62 -15.65
C TYR A 43 -8.20 -9.62 -16.76
N PHE A 44 -8.06 -8.33 -16.46
CA PHE A 44 -7.68 -7.32 -17.45
C PHE A 44 -6.28 -7.56 -18.03
N ILE A 45 -5.33 -7.96 -17.18
CA ILE A 45 -3.99 -8.34 -17.62
C ILE A 45 -4.05 -9.55 -18.55
N GLY A 46 -4.89 -10.55 -18.24
CA GLY A 46 -5.11 -11.72 -19.09
C GLY A 46 -5.65 -11.36 -20.48
N LEU A 47 -6.44 -10.29 -20.61
CA LEU A 47 -6.96 -9.81 -21.90
C LEU A 47 -5.90 -9.21 -22.83
N MET A 48 -4.69 -8.93 -22.34
CA MET A 48 -3.59 -8.47 -23.19
C MET A 48 -3.16 -9.55 -24.21
N ASN A 49 -3.49 -10.83 -23.98
CA ASN A 49 -3.17 -11.98 -24.85
C ASN A 49 -1.68 -12.09 -25.21
N ASP A 50 -0.78 -11.57 -24.37
CA ASP A 50 0.66 -11.63 -24.51
C ASP A 50 1.29 -12.18 -23.24
N THR A 51 1.82 -13.39 -23.33
CA THR A 51 2.39 -14.10 -22.18
C THR A 51 3.61 -13.35 -21.59
N ALA A 52 4.38 -12.66 -22.44
CA ALA A 52 5.56 -11.91 -21.97
C ALA A 52 5.14 -10.69 -21.16
N MET A 53 4.07 -9.98 -21.54
CA MET A 53 3.51 -8.87 -20.78
C MET A 53 2.92 -9.32 -19.44
N ILE A 54 2.16 -10.42 -19.45
CA ILE A 54 1.58 -11.00 -18.22
C ILE A 54 2.68 -11.43 -17.25
N SER A 55 3.73 -12.08 -17.77
CA SER A 55 4.90 -12.48 -16.99
C SER A 55 5.63 -11.27 -16.41
N ALA A 56 5.81 -10.20 -17.20
CA ALA A 56 6.47 -8.97 -16.75
C ALA A 56 5.76 -8.30 -15.57
N ILE A 57 4.44 -8.25 -15.58
CA ILE A 57 3.64 -7.70 -14.47
C ILE A 57 3.79 -8.60 -13.23
N THR A 58 3.77 -9.92 -13.43
CA THR A 58 3.95 -10.89 -12.34
C THR A 58 5.33 -10.76 -11.70
N LEU A 59 6.39 -10.62 -12.51
CA LEU A 59 7.75 -10.36 -12.04
C LEU A 59 7.88 -9.03 -11.28
N GLY A 60 7.01 -8.06 -11.57
CA GLY A 60 6.97 -6.78 -10.88
C GLY A 60 6.23 -6.77 -9.53
N LEU A 61 5.50 -7.82 -9.16
CA LEU A 61 4.78 -7.88 -7.88
C LEU A 61 5.67 -7.66 -6.64
N PRO A 62 6.89 -8.19 -6.56
CA PRO A 62 7.78 -7.91 -5.43
C PRO A 62 8.10 -6.43 -5.27
N ILE A 63 8.14 -5.64 -6.36
CA ILE A 63 8.37 -4.20 -6.30
C ILE A 63 7.22 -3.51 -5.56
N PHE A 64 5.98 -3.82 -5.93
CA PHE A 64 4.80 -3.30 -5.25
C PHE A 64 4.82 -3.65 -3.76
N THR A 65 5.16 -4.90 -3.42
CA THR A 65 5.28 -5.37 -2.03
C THR A 65 6.34 -4.59 -1.25
N VAL A 66 7.49 -4.29 -1.85
CA VAL A 66 8.53 -3.45 -1.23
C VAL A 66 7.99 -2.04 -0.96
N LEU A 67 7.36 -1.40 -1.95
CA LEU A 67 6.78 -0.06 -1.78
C LEU A 67 5.70 -0.05 -0.69
N MET A 68 4.82 -1.03 -0.68
CA MET A 68 3.80 -1.23 0.37
C MET A 68 4.45 -1.40 1.76
N ALA A 69 5.51 -2.19 1.85
CA ALA A 69 6.22 -2.43 3.12
C ALA A 69 6.82 -1.14 3.70
N PHE A 70 7.39 -0.26 2.86
CA PHE A 70 7.84 1.05 3.30
C PHE A 70 6.68 1.95 3.73
N GLY A 71 5.56 1.92 3.02
CA GLY A 71 4.34 2.64 3.41
C GLY A 71 3.83 2.19 4.78
N ASN A 72 3.76 0.87 5.00
CA ASN A 72 3.36 0.29 6.28
C ASN A 72 4.39 0.57 7.38
N MET A 73 5.69 0.59 7.09
CA MET A 73 6.70 0.96 8.08
C MET A 73 6.41 2.34 8.68
N PHE A 74 6.18 3.34 7.85
CA PHE A 74 5.85 4.68 8.32
C PHE A 74 4.43 4.73 8.91
N GLY A 75 3.47 4.11 8.24
CA GLY A 75 2.07 4.14 8.60
C GLY A 75 1.77 3.43 9.93
N VAL A 76 2.20 2.18 10.09
CA VAL A 76 1.97 1.41 11.34
C VAL A 76 2.81 1.99 12.48
N GLY A 77 4.08 2.35 12.21
CA GLY A 77 4.93 2.99 13.20
C GLY A 77 4.37 4.31 13.70
N GLY A 78 4.03 5.22 12.78
CA GLY A 78 3.42 6.52 13.07
C GLY A 78 2.02 6.38 13.66
N GLY A 79 1.16 5.58 13.04
CA GLY A 79 -0.21 5.36 13.46
C GLY A 79 -0.34 4.80 14.88
N THR A 80 0.46 3.80 15.23
CA THR A 80 0.47 3.26 16.61
C THR A 80 0.88 4.34 17.61
N PHE A 81 1.83 5.18 17.26
CA PHE A 81 2.26 6.28 18.14
C PHE A 81 1.17 7.36 18.24
N ILE A 82 0.53 7.74 17.13
CA ILE A 82 -0.61 8.66 17.09
C ILE A 82 -1.75 8.17 17.98
N THR A 83 -2.15 6.91 17.86
CA THR A 83 -3.24 6.33 18.69
C THR A 83 -2.95 6.49 20.19
N ARG A 84 -1.69 6.26 20.62
CA ARG A 84 -1.30 6.44 22.01
C ARG A 84 -1.35 7.91 22.45
N LEU A 85 -1.02 8.86 21.58
CA LEU A 85 -1.04 10.28 21.88
C LEU A 85 -2.48 10.81 21.96
N VAL A 86 -3.33 10.42 21.01
CA VAL A 86 -4.77 10.77 21.00
C VAL A 86 -5.46 10.22 22.26
N ALA A 87 -5.14 8.99 22.66
CA ALA A 87 -5.67 8.42 23.90
C ALA A 87 -5.26 9.21 25.15
N LYS A 88 -4.12 9.92 25.12
CA LYS A 88 -3.62 10.78 26.20
C LYS A 88 -4.06 12.24 26.08
N ASN A 89 -4.83 12.62 25.05
CA ASN A 89 -5.19 14.00 24.69
C ASN A 89 -3.95 14.87 24.37
N GLU A 90 -2.89 14.27 23.81
CA GLU A 90 -1.68 14.98 23.36
C GLU A 90 -1.78 15.30 21.86
N ASP A 91 -2.85 15.98 21.41
CA ASP A 91 -3.19 16.17 19.99
C ASP A 91 -2.13 16.96 19.22
N GLU A 92 -1.53 17.99 19.81
CA GLU A 92 -0.44 18.75 19.17
C GLU A 92 0.78 17.89 18.85
N LYS A 93 1.07 16.91 19.69
CA LYS A 93 2.15 15.96 19.43
C LYS A 93 1.72 14.93 18.39
N ALA A 94 0.47 14.49 18.42
CA ALA A 94 -0.10 13.60 17.40
C ALA A 94 -0.02 14.23 15.99
N LYS A 95 -0.36 15.52 15.84
CA LYS A 95 -0.20 16.27 14.59
C LYS A 95 1.26 16.29 14.09
N LYS A 96 2.22 16.49 15.00
CA LYS A 96 3.65 16.47 14.65
C LYS A 96 4.09 15.10 14.16
N VAL A 97 3.63 14.02 14.79
CA VAL A 97 3.92 12.65 14.37
C VAL A 97 3.29 12.37 13.00
N ALA A 98 2.02 12.75 12.79
CA ALA A 98 1.33 12.58 11.51
C ALA A 98 2.04 13.35 10.37
N GLY A 99 2.39 14.62 10.60
CA GLY A 99 3.11 15.44 9.63
C GLY A 99 4.49 14.86 9.29
N TYR A 100 5.25 14.45 10.29
CA TYR A 100 6.54 13.79 10.04
C TYR A 100 6.37 12.50 9.22
N THR A 101 5.41 11.64 9.59
CA THR A 101 5.12 10.39 8.88
C THR A 101 4.75 10.65 7.41
N PHE A 102 3.93 11.67 7.16
CA PHE A 102 3.56 12.11 5.81
C PHE A 102 4.78 12.50 4.98
N TYR A 103 5.60 13.42 5.47
CA TYR A 103 6.77 13.89 4.72
C TYR A 103 7.85 12.82 4.58
N ALA A 104 8.08 12.01 5.63
CA ALA A 104 9.05 10.92 5.59
C ALA A 104 8.64 9.83 4.56
N SER A 105 7.35 9.53 4.43
CA SER A 105 6.86 8.60 3.41
C SER A 105 7.08 9.10 1.98
N ILE A 106 6.84 10.38 1.72
CA ILE A 106 7.10 11.00 0.40
C ILE A 106 8.60 10.99 0.09
N ILE A 107 9.43 11.47 1.03
CA ILE A 107 10.88 11.56 0.84
C ILE A 107 11.47 10.16 0.60
N SER A 108 11.07 9.17 1.40
CA SER A 108 11.54 7.80 1.21
C SER A 108 11.12 7.21 -0.13
N GLY A 109 9.90 7.50 -0.59
CA GLY A 109 9.42 7.06 -1.90
C GLY A 109 10.21 7.66 -3.06
N ILE A 110 10.52 8.95 -2.99
CA ILE A 110 11.36 9.63 -3.99
C ILE A 110 12.78 9.06 -3.97
N LEU A 111 13.37 8.87 -2.78
CA LEU A 111 14.72 8.30 -2.65
C LEU A 111 14.79 6.88 -3.18
N LEU A 112 13.83 6.04 -2.83
CA LEU A 112 13.73 4.67 -3.37
C LEU A 112 13.56 4.69 -4.89
N GLY A 113 12.73 5.58 -5.41
CA GLY A 113 12.55 5.75 -6.86
C GLY A 113 13.85 6.11 -7.57
N ILE A 114 14.64 7.04 -7.03
CA ILE A 114 15.94 7.43 -7.59
C ILE A 114 16.92 6.26 -7.53
N ILE A 115 17.06 5.60 -6.38
CA ILE A 115 17.97 4.45 -6.21
C ILE A 115 17.58 3.32 -7.18
N ALA A 116 16.30 3.01 -7.28
CA ALA A 116 15.80 1.96 -8.15
C ALA A 116 15.98 2.30 -9.63
N PHE A 117 15.76 3.56 -10.03
CA PHE A 117 16.01 4.01 -11.41
C PHE A 117 17.48 3.85 -11.81
N LEU A 118 18.41 4.18 -10.92
CA LEU A 118 19.85 4.00 -11.15
C LEU A 118 20.28 2.53 -11.18
N SER A 119 19.49 1.65 -10.55
CA SER A 119 19.79 0.21 -10.38
C SER A 119 18.79 -0.68 -11.13
N ILE A 120 18.03 -0.15 -12.08
CA ILE A 120 16.91 -0.88 -12.72
C ILE A 120 17.37 -2.15 -13.43
N GLY A 121 18.51 -2.13 -14.11
CA GLY A 121 19.05 -3.29 -14.83
C GLY A 121 19.36 -4.48 -13.90
N PRO A 122 20.13 -4.32 -12.83
CA PRO A 122 20.31 -5.35 -11.82
C PRO A 122 19.01 -5.84 -11.17
N ILE A 123 18.08 -4.92 -10.86
CA ILE A 123 16.79 -5.26 -10.23
C ILE A 123 15.97 -6.17 -11.14
N VAL A 124 15.82 -5.83 -12.41
CA VAL A 124 15.00 -6.59 -13.36
C VAL A 124 15.59 -7.98 -13.61
N LYS A 125 16.92 -8.10 -13.64
CA LYS A 125 17.59 -9.40 -13.70
C LYS A 125 17.36 -10.25 -12.45
N LEU A 126 17.39 -9.62 -11.26
CA LEU A 126 17.11 -10.29 -9.99
C LEU A 126 15.68 -10.82 -9.92
N LEU A 127 14.72 -10.10 -10.54
CA LEU A 127 13.33 -10.53 -10.65
C LEU A 127 13.15 -11.75 -11.56
N GLY A 128 14.16 -12.13 -12.35
CA GLY A 128 14.13 -13.29 -13.23
C GLY A 128 13.65 -12.97 -14.65
N ALA A 129 13.73 -11.71 -15.10
CA ALA A 129 13.36 -11.35 -16.46
C ALA A 129 14.33 -11.99 -17.48
N ASP A 130 13.77 -12.65 -18.48
CA ASP A 130 14.45 -13.23 -19.63
C ASP A 130 14.46 -12.28 -20.83
N ALA A 131 15.04 -12.73 -21.97
CA ALA A 131 15.14 -11.92 -23.17
C ALA A 131 13.76 -11.44 -23.70
N ASN A 132 12.70 -12.21 -23.51
CA ASN A 132 11.36 -11.90 -24.00
C ASN A 132 10.64 -10.92 -23.08
N THR A 133 10.83 -11.03 -21.77
CA THR A 133 10.13 -10.24 -20.74
C THR A 133 10.90 -9.00 -20.30
N LEU A 134 12.22 -8.92 -20.61
CA LEU A 134 13.12 -7.87 -20.12
C LEU A 134 12.61 -6.44 -20.38
N SER A 135 12.18 -6.17 -21.63
CA SER A 135 11.70 -4.85 -22.02
C SER A 135 10.45 -4.45 -21.23
N TYR A 136 9.47 -5.34 -21.17
CA TYR A 136 8.21 -5.10 -20.47
C TYR A 136 8.40 -5.02 -18.95
N THR A 137 9.23 -5.90 -18.38
CA THR A 137 9.55 -5.85 -16.94
C THR A 137 10.27 -4.56 -16.58
N THR A 138 11.19 -4.09 -17.43
CA THR A 138 11.88 -2.81 -17.23
C THR A 138 10.89 -1.65 -17.28
N GLN A 139 10.01 -1.61 -18.28
CA GLN A 139 9.01 -0.56 -18.41
C GLN A 139 8.06 -0.51 -17.22
N TYR A 140 7.50 -1.66 -16.81
CA TYR A 140 6.61 -1.78 -15.66
C TYR A 140 7.29 -1.36 -14.36
N SER A 141 8.49 -1.89 -14.10
CA SER A 141 9.26 -1.63 -12.89
C SER A 141 9.68 -0.17 -12.78
N THR A 142 10.18 0.43 -13.86
CA THR A 142 10.56 1.85 -13.90
C THR A 142 9.36 2.74 -13.61
N THR A 143 8.21 2.43 -14.19
CA THR A 143 6.98 3.19 -13.95
C THR A 143 6.55 3.10 -12.50
N LEU A 144 6.52 1.90 -11.91
CA LEU A 144 6.18 1.73 -10.50
C LEU A 144 7.13 2.47 -9.56
N PHE A 145 8.45 2.42 -9.81
CA PHE A 145 9.40 3.13 -8.97
C PHE A 145 9.31 4.65 -9.11
N THR A 146 9.04 5.15 -10.31
CA THR A 146 8.84 6.60 -10.54
C THR A 146 7.62 7.12 -9.77
N GLY A 147 6.54 6.35 -9.74
CA GLY A 147 5.33 6.67 -8.96
C GLY A 147 5.32 6.10 -7.54
N GLY A 148 6.38 5.43 -7.11
CA GLY A 148 6.44 4.68 -5.84
C GLY A 148 6.14 5.51 -4.61
N PHE A 149 6.46 6.83 -4.65
CA PHE A 149 6.10 7.74 -3.58
C PHE A 149 4.60 7.79 -3.30
N SER A 150 3.75 7.67 -4.33
CA SER A 150 2.30 7.68 -4.17
C SER A 150 1.78 6.42 -3.46
N ILE A 151 2.38 5.28 -3.76
CA ILE A 151 2.04 4.00 -3.12
C ILE A 151 2.43 4.04 -1.65
N ILE A 152 3.68 4.43 -1.34
CA ILE A 152 4.17 4.55 0.04
C ILE A 152 3.31 5.54 0.83
N LEU A 153 3.01 6.71 0.24
CA LEU A 153 2.18 7.73 0.86
C LEU A 153 0.76 7.24 1.15
N ASN A 154 0.14 6.55 0.20
CA ASN A 154 -1.22 6.04 0.35
C ASN A 154 -1.33 5.06 1.54
N PHE A 155 -0.42 4.07 1.62
CA PHE A 155 -0.39 3.13 2.73
C PHE A 155 -0.09 3.81 4.08
N ALA A 156 0.79 4.82 4.09
CA ALA A 156 1.07 5.59 5.30
C ALA A 156 -0.15 6.39 5.76
N LEU A 157 -0.83 7.10 4.85
CA LEU A 157 -2.03 7.90 5.16
C LEU A 157 -3.21 7.03 5.60
N GLU A 158 -3.40 5.88 4.98
CA GLU A 158 -4.40 4.90 5.37
C GLU A 158 -4.28 4.52 6.85
N GLN A 159 -3.05 4.24 7.30
CA GLN A 159 -2.77 3.92 8.70
C GLN A 159 -2.95 5.13 9.63
N ILE A 160 -2.57 6.35 9.19
CA ILE A 160 -2.78 7.58 9.95
C ILE A 160 -4.28 7.83 10.16
N VAL A 161 -5.11 7.73 9.13
CA VAL A 161 -6.58 7.86 9.25
C VAL A 161 -7.15 6.83 10.22
N ARG A 162 -6.68 5.60 10.14
CA ARG A 162 -7.09 4.50 11.02
C ARG A 162 -6.69 4.73 12.47
N SER A 163 -5.56 5.39 12.70
CA SER A 163 -4.99 5.62 14.03
C SER A 163 -5.84 6.51 14.94
N GLU A 164 -6.71 7.34 14.39
CA GLU A 164 -7.68 8.15 15.13
C GLU A 164 -9.07 7.48 15.26
N GLY A 165 -9.17 6.19 14.92
CA GLY A 165 -10.42 5.43 14.98
C GLY A 165 -11.32 5.55 13.76
N ALA A 166 -10.88 6.26 12.71
CA ALA A 166 -11.65 6.52 11.51
C ALA A 166 -11.57 5.37 10.49
N SER A 167 -11.87 4.13 10.92
CA SER A 167 -11.79 2.94 10.07
C SER A 167 -12.73 2.97 8.86
N LYS A 168 -13.89 3.62 8.97
CA LYS A 168 -14.82 3.82 7.85
C LYS A 168 -14.21 4.71 6.76
N GLU A 169 -13.53 5.76 7.16
CA GLU A 169 -12.88 6.68 6.23
C GLU A 169 -11.67 6.02 5.57
N SER A 170 -10.93 5.19 6.32
CA SER A 170 -9.89 4.32 5.74
C SER A 170 -10.48 3.40 4.67
N MET A 171 -11.60 2.74 4.96
CA MET A 171 -12.32 1.90 3.98
C MET A 171 -12.76 2.68 2.73
N TYR A 172 -13.28 3.91 2.88
CA TYR A 172 -13.68 4.72 1.73
C TYR A 172 -12.50 5.07 0.83
N GLY A 173 -11.33 5.39 1.39
CA GLY A 173 -10.12 5.61 0.62
C GLY A 173 -9.67 4.34 -0.13
N MET A 174 -9.76 3.15 0.48
CA MET A 174 -9.51 1.88 -0.20
C MET A 174 -10.48 1.69 -1.39
N PHE A 175 -11.78 1.94 -1.21
CA PHE A 175 -12.75 1.86 -2.30
C PHE A 175 -12.46 2.84 -3.43
N ILE A 176 -12.06 4.07 -3.11
CA ILE A 176 -11.65 5.07 -4.11
C ILE A 176 -10.49 4.53 -4.94
N SER A 177 -9.46 3.97 -4.28
CA SER A 177 -8.32 3.36 -4.98
C SER A 177 -8.75 2.23 -5.91
N VAL A 178 -9.57 1.29 -5.41
CA VAL A 178 -10.05 0.13 -6.17
C VAL A 178 -10.90 0.56 -7.38
N ILE A 179 -11.85 1.47 -7.18
CA ILE A 179 -12.75 1.92 -8.24
C ILE A 179 -11.97 2.68 -9.32
N ILE A 180 -11.11 3.60 -8.93
CA ILE A 180 -10.31 4.40 -9.87
C ILE A 180 -9.33 3.50 -10.61
N SER A 181 -8.64 2.58 -9.92
CA SER A 181 -7.74 1.63 -10.57
C SER A 181 -8.46 0.78 -11.61
N THR A 182 -9.64 0.24 -11.28
CA THR A 182 -10.45 -0.56 -12.20
C THR A 182 -10.86 0.25 -13.45
N ILE A 183 -11.30 1.49 -13.27
CA ILE A 183 -11.68 2.36 -14.40
C ILE A 183 -10.45 2.68 -15.27
N LEU A 184 -9.32 2.98 -14.64
CA LEU A 184 -8.09 3.31 -15.36
C LEU A 184 -7.46 2.09 -16.03
N ASP A 185 -7.59 0.88 -15.46
CA ASP A 185 -7.16 -0.36 -16.12
C ASP A 185 -7.94 -0.57 -17.42
N VAL A 186 -9.26 -0.41 -17.42
CA VAL A 186 -10.06 -0.46 -18.65
C VAL A 186 -9.60 0.59 -19.67
N LEU A 187 -9.41 1.83 -19.22
CA LEU A 187 -9.02 2.94 -20.09
C LEU A 187 -7.61 2.73 -20.67
N PHE A 188 -6.63 2.45 -19.84
CA PHE A 188 -5.22 2.41 -20.27
C PHE A 188 -4.86 1.08 -20.94
N ILE A 189 -5.36 -0.05 -20.43
CA ILE A 189 -5.02 -1.36 -20.98
C ILE A 189 -5.86 -1.66 -22.23
N LEU A 190 -7.21 -1.50 -22.15
CA LEU A 190 -8.10 -1.97 -23.22
C LEU A 190 -8.37 -0.91 -24.29
N ILE A 191 -8.54 0.37 -23.91
CA ILE A 191 -8.92 1.43 -24.85
C ILE A 191 -7.68 2.07 -25.47
N LEU A 192 -6.70 2.48 -24.62
CA LEU A 192 -5.50 3.18 -25.07
C LEU A 192 -4.35 2.24 -25.45
N ASN A 193 -4.48 0.92 -25.20
CA ASN A 193 -3.46 -0.09 -25.50
C ASN A 193 -2.07 0.25 -24.95
N MET A 194 -2.02 0.82 -23.73
CA MET A 194 -0.76 1.19 -23.08
C MET A 194 -0.07 -0.02 -22.42
N HIS A 195 -0.70 -1.19 -22.47
CA HIS A 195 -0.13 -2.47 -22.01
C HIS A 195 0.41 -2.39 -20.57
N VAL A 196 1.63 -2.87 -20.33
CA VAL A 196 2.26 -2.91 -18.99
C VAL A 196 2.47 -1.52 -18.39
N TYR A 197 2.72 -0.51 -19.21
CA TYR A 197 2.82 0.88 -18.77
C TYR A 197 1.50 1.39 -18.20
N GLY A 198 0.40 1.09 -18.91
CA GLY A 198 -0.96 1.44 -18.48
C GLY A 198 -1.32 0.79 -17.13
N ALA A 199 -1.00 -0.49 -16.96
CA ALA A 199 -1.22 -1.20 -15.70
C ALA A 199 -0.47 -0.58 -14.50
N ALA A 200 0.78 -0.17 -14.68
CA ALA A 200 1.54 0.51 -13.63
C ALA A 200 0.99 1.91 -13.34
N LEU A 201 0.62 2.65 -14.38
CA LEU A 201 0.11 4.02 -14.27
C LEU A 201 -1.26 4.06 -13.57
N SER A 202 -2.14 3.09 -13.82
CA SER A 202 -3.44 3.00 -13.14
C SER A 202 -3.27 2.83 -11.63
N ILE A 203 -2.34 1.99 -11.20
CA ILE A 203 -2.01 1.80 -9.78
C ILE A 203 -1.54 3.13 -9.16
N ILE A 204 -0.61 3.83 -9.80
CA ILE A 204 -0.07 5.10 -9.31
C ILE A 204 -1.17 6.15 -9.15
N LEU A 205 -1.97 6.38 -10.19
CA LEU A 205 -3.03 7.38 -10.19
C LEU A 205 -4.14 7.05 -9.18
N ALA A 206 -4.49 5.79 -9.04
CA ALA A 206 -5.45 5.34 -8.03
C ALA A 206 -4.96 5.61 -6.59
N ASN A 207 -3.67 5.35 -6.31
CA ASN A 207 -3.07 5.67 -5.03
C ASN A 207 -2.97 7.17 -4.77
N ILE A 208 -2.71 8.00 -5.80
CA ILE A 208 -2.76 9.46 -5.68
C ILE A 208 -4.18 9.92 -5.33
N ALA A 209 -5.21 9.41 -6.00
CA ALA A 209 -6.59 9.80 -5.75
C ALA A 209 -7.05 9.43 -4.32
N SER A 210 -6.71 8.24 -3.86
CA SER A 210 -6.97 7.82 -2.48
C SER A 210 -6.20 8.67 -1.47
N SER A 211 -4.93 9.00 -1.75
CA SER A 211 -4.12 9.88 -0.90
C SER A 211 -4.71 11.29 -0.78
N ILE A 212 -5.22 11.85 -1.89
CA ILE A 212 -5.92 13.14 -1.88
C ILE A 212 -7.15 13.07 -0.99
N TYR A 213 -7.93 12.00 -1.06
CA TYR A 213 -9.08 11.80 -0.18
C TYR A 213 -8.68 11.74 1.30
N TYR A 214 -7.64 10.99 1.65
CA TYR A 214 -7.14 10.91 3.02
C TYR A 214 -6.64 12.25 3.55
N ILE A 215 -5.89 13.01 2.73
CA ILE A 215 -5.44 14.37 3.09
C ILE A 215 -6.63 15.30 3.30
N TRP A 216 -7.60 15.26 2.38
CA TRP A 216 -8.83 16.05 2.53
C TRP A 216 -9.57 15.73 3.82
N TYR A 217 -9.73 14.44 4.14
CA TYR A 217 -10.37 14.01 5.39
C TYR A 217 -9.60 14.52 6.62
N LEU A 218 -8.30 14.28 6.68
CA LEU A 218 -7.47 14.68 7.83
C LEU A 218 -7.46 16.20 8.04
N GLU A 219 -7.46 17.01 6.97
CA GLU A 219 -7.43 18.46 7.08
C GLU A 219 -8.80 19.08 7.34
N THR A 220 -9.91 18.44 6.95
CA THR A 220 -11.25 19.05 7.03
C THR A 220 -12.14 18.42 8.08
N LYS A 221 -12.03 17.13 8.33
CA LYS A 221 -12.93 16.33 9.15
C LYS A 221 -12.32 15.81 10.44
N SER A 222 -11.00 15.59 10.46
CA SER A 222 -10.32 15.15 11.67
C SER A 222 -10.31 16.25 12.73
N GLU A 223 -10.58 15.89 13.98
CA GLU A 223 -10.50 16.81 15.12
C GLU A 223 -9.10 16.82 15.72
N ASN A 224 -8.43 15.65 15.76
CA ASN A 224 -7.16 15.49 16.43
C ASN A 224 -5.97 15.83 15.53
N LEU A 225 -6.07 15.59 14.21
CA LEU A 225 -4.95 15.68 13.28
C LEU A 225 -5.05 16.85 12.31
N LYS A 226 -6.12 17.65 12.36
CA LYS A 226 -6.28 18.82 11.51
C LYS A 226 -5.10 19.78 11.62
N GLY A 227 -4.54 20.19 10.46
CA GLY A 227 -3.35 21.02 10.39
C GLY A 227 -2.02 20.25 10.49
N PHE A 228 -2.03 18.93 10.39
CA PHE A 228 -0.81 18.10 10.47
C PHE A 228 0.23 18.44 9.39
N LEU A 229 -0.19 18.93 8.23
CA LEU A 229 0.69 19.34 7.14
C LEU A 229 1.65 20.47 7.51
N HIS A 230 1.37 21.25 8.54
CA HIS A 230 2.25 22.33 9.00
C HIS A 230 3.47 21.80 9.78
N PHE A 231 3.49 20.53 10.15
CA PHE A 231 4.53 19.97 11.00
C PHE A 231 5.47 19.04 10.21
N PHE A 232 6.65 19.55 9.86
CA PHE A 232 7.69 18.75 9.21
C PHE A 232 8.70 18.14 10.20
N LYS A 233 8.95 18.82 11.32
CA LYS A 233 10.02 18.43 12.27
C LYS A 233 9.47 17.63 13.45
N LEU A 234 10.15 16.52 13.75
CA LEU A 234 9.88 15.68 14.92
C LEU A 234 11.20 15.43 15.67
N SER A 235 11.16 15.31 17.01
CA SER A 235 12.35 15.02 17.81
C SER A 235 12.94 13.65 17.45
N LEU A 236 14.26 13.49 17.52
CA LEU A 236 14.93 12.20 17.23
C LEU A 236 14.41 11.07 18.12
N LYS A 237 14.05 11.36 19.37
CA LYS A 237 13.45 10.39 20.29
C LYS A 237 12.12 9.88 19.76
N ASP A 238 11.25 10.77 19.31
CA ASP A 238 9.93 10.41 18.79
C ASP A 238 10.04 9.69 17.43
N GLN A 239 11.00 10.09 16.57
CA GLN A 239 11.31 9.36 15.34
C GLN A 239 11.72 7.91 15.63
N THR A 240 12.56 7.69 16.65
CA THR A 240 12.99 6.35 17.04
C THR A 240 11.81 5.47 17.46
N GLU A 241 10.78 6.02 18.13
CA GLU A 241 9.57 5.27 18.47
C GLU A 241 8.80 4.81 17.22
N ILE A 242 8.70 5.66 16.18
CA ILE A 242 8.08 5.29 14.89
C ILE A 242 8.85 4.14 14.24
N TYR A 243 10.18 4.27 14.13
CA TYR A 243 11.00 3.25 13.47
C TYR A 243 11.08 1.94 14.23
N LYS A 244 11.08 1.93 15.57
CA LYS A 244 11.09 0.70 16.38
C LYS A 244 9.89 -0.21 16.08
N ILE A 245 8.72 0.38 15.86
CA ILE A 245 7.51 -0.37 15.52
C ILE A 245 7.51 -0.66 14.01
N GLY A 246 7.78 0.35 13.19
CA GLY A 246 7.70 0.25 11.75
C GLY A 246 8.68 -0.73 11.12
N VAL A 247 9.89 -0.89 11.66
CA VAL A 247 10.89 -1.85 11.14
C VAL A 247 10.39 -3.29 11.22
N SER A 248 9.53 -3.63 12.19
CA SER A 248 8.94 -4.98 12.25
C SER A 248 8.10 -5.30 11.00
N GLU A 249 7.41 -4.31 10.42
CA GLU A 249 6.65 -4.44 9.16
C GLU A 249 7.58 -4.73 7.96
N LEU A 250 8.72 -4.04 7.89
CA LEU A 250 9.72 -4.33 6.86
C LEU A 250 10.28 -5.74 6.98
N ILE A 251 10.59 -6.18 8.20
CA ILE A 251 11.12 -7.52 8.46
C ILE A 251 10.09 -8.57 8.07
N GLN A 252 8.83 -8.39 8.46
CA GLN A 252 7.73 -9.30 8.09
C GLN A 252 7.58 -9.40 6.57
N SER A 253 7.55 -8.26 5.87
CA SER A 253 7.46 -8.21 4.42
C SER A 253 8.69 -8.84 3.74
N ALA A 254 9.90 -8.64 4.28
CA ALA A 254 11.10 -9.26 3.78
C ALA A 254 11.04 -10.80 3.88
N PHE A 255 10.57 -11.34 5.01
CA PHE A 255 10.36 -12.78 5.16
C PHE A 255 9.34 -13.31 4.15
N LEU A 256 8.24 -12.60 3.93
CA LEU A 256 7.23 -13.01 2.95
C LEU A 256 7.82 -13.05 1.54
N ILE A 257 8.57 -12.01 1.14
CA ILE A 257 9.24 -11.95 -0.16
C ILE A 257 10.24 -13.10 -0.33
N VAL A 258 11.12 -13.31 0.66
CA VAL A 258 12.12 -14.39 0.62
C VAL A 258 11.43 -15.77 0.52
N THR A 259 10.38 -15.99 1.32
CA THR A 259 9.60 -17.24 1.28
C THR A 259 9.00 -17.46 -0.11
N THR A 260 8.38 -16.42 -0.68
CA THR A 260 7.77 -16.50 -2.02
C THR A 260 8.83 -16.78 -3.10
N LEU A 261 9.99 -16.11 -3.04
CA LEU A 261 11.08 -16.36 -3.97
C LEU A 261 11.65 -17.79 -3.85
N LEU A 262 11.82 -18.30 -2.64
CA LEU A 262 12.26 -19.68 -2.41
C LEU A 262 11.25 -20.68 -2.96
N LEU A 263 9.97 -20.52 -2.65
CA LEU A 263 8.90 -21.39 -3.13
C LEU A 263 8.79 -21.36 -4.66
N ASN A 264 8.92 -20.18 -5.28
CA ASN A 264 8.95 -20.05 -6.73
C ASN A 264 10.14 -20.82 -7.35
N ASN A 265 11.33 -20.69 -6.78
CA ASN A 265 12.51 -21.40 -7.24
C ASN A 265 12.39 -22.93 -7.13
N PHE A 266 11.77 -23.43 -6.06
CA PHE A 266 11.47 -24.86 -5.92
C PHE A 266 10.38 -25.29 -6.90
N SER A 267 9.34 -24.51 -7.08
CA SER A 267 8.23 -24.84 -7.99
C SER A 267 8.66 -24.88 -9.46
N ILE A 268 9.53 -23.97 -9.90
CA ILE A 268 10.09 -23.94 -11.26
C ILE A 268 10.78 -25.25 -11.63
N GLN A 269 11.48 -25.91 -10.69
CA GLN A 269 12.13 -27.18 -10.92
C GLN A 269 11.16 -28.32 -11.26
N HIS A 270 9.88 -28.15 -10.94
CA HIS A 270 8.80 -29.12 -11.19
C HIS A 270 7.89 -28.72 -12.36
N GLY A 271 8.22 -27.64 -13.08
CA GLY A 271 7.54 -27.16 -14.28
C GLY A 271 6.65 -25.94 -14.06
N GLU A 272 6.39 -25.21 -15.16
CA GLU A 272 5.62 -23.96 -15.17
C GLU A 272 4.18 -24.12 -14.61
N GLY A 273 3.56 -25.28 -14.84
CA GLY A 273 2.23 -25.60 -14.31
C GLY A 273 2.18 -25.61 -12.78
N VAL A 274 3.26 -26.02 -12.11
CA VAL A 274 3.35 -26.02 -10.64
C VAL A 274 3.46 -24.59 -10.12
N VAL A 275 4.22 -23.73 -10.78
CA VAL A 275 4.35 -22.30 -10.44
C VAL A 275 3.01 -21.60 -10.57
N ALA A 276 2.30 -21.83 -11.66
CA ALA A 276 0.97 -21.25 -11.89
C ALA A 276 -0.05 -21.71 -10.83
N SER A 277 -0.07 -23.02 -10.52
CA SER A 277 -0.96 -23.58 -9.50
C SER A 277 -0.64 -23.04 -8.10
N PHE A 278 0.63 -22.89 -7.77
CA PHE A 278 1.08 -22.30 -6.52
C PHE A 278 0.68 -20.82 -6.41
N GLY A 279 0.82 -20.04 -7.49
CA GLY A 279 0.36 -18.65 -7.54
C GLY A 279 -1.14 -18.50 -7.28
N ILE A 280 -1.95 -19.41 -7.82
CA ILE A 280 -3.40 -19.45 -7.55
C ILE A 280 -3.67 -19.83 -6.09
N ALA A 281 -2.97 -20.84 -5.56
CA ALA A 281 -3.11 -21.26 -4.18
C ALA A 281 -2.76 -20.14 -3.18
N LEU A 282 -1.68 -19.40 -3.42
CA LEU A 282 -1.31 -18.24 -2.60
C LEU A 282 -2.42 -17.18 -2.58
N ARG A 283 -3.03 -16.87 -3.72
CA ARG A 283 -4.14 -15.89 -3.78
C ARG A 283 -5.37 -16.36 -3.00
N ILE A 284 -5.66 -17.65 -3.00
CA ILE A 284 -6.78 -18.22 -2.22
C ILE A 284 -6.46 -18.17 -0.73
N VAL A 285 -5.23 -18.50 -0.33
CA VAL A 285 -4.79 -18.46 1.09
C VAL A 285 -4.79 -17.04 1.65
N GLN A 286 -4.58 -16.02 0.85
CA GLN A 286 -4.67 -14.62 1.29
C GLN A 286 -6.10 -14.16 1.61
N ILE A 287 -7.14 -14.81 1.09
CA ILE A 287 -8.54 -14.43 1.36
C ILE A 287 -8.89 -14.48 2.86
N PRO A 288 -8.57 -15.55 3.63
CA PRO A 288 -8.86 -15.59 5.06
C PRO A 288 -7.82 -14.83 5.92
N GLU A 289 -6.73 -14.32 5.34
CA GLU A 289 -5.69 -13.58 6.07
C GLU A 289 -6.13 -12.13 6.35
N PHE A 290 -7.16 -11.66 5.67
CA PHE A 290 -7.78 -10.35 5.82
C PHE A 290 -9.17 -10.46 6.47
#